data_e5736cacd2d7d6608c203c18e4c7cee4
#
_entry.id   e5736cacd2d7d6608c203c18e4c7cee4
#
_cell.length_a   1.000
_cell.length_b   1.000
_cell.length_c   1.000
_cell.angle_alpha   90.00
_cell.angle_beta   90.00
_cell.angle_gamma   90.00
#
_symmetry.space_group_name_H-M   'P 1'
#
loop_
_entity.id
_entity.type
_entity.pdbx_description
1 polymer ?
#
loop_
_entity_poly.entity_id
_entity_poly.type
_entity_poly.pdbx_seq_one_letter_code
_entity_poly.pdbx_strand_id
1 'polypeptide(L)'
;MFSVLLSVYKNENPVYFLEAVESVFHQTVIPNEVIIVQDGKLTKELYDVCNKIQGKYNALIKFIRLEKNVGLGKALQYGIENCSFELIARMDTDDIAKPDRFEKQLNVFSVDKDVVLCGGTIEEFSNSPDKIDTIRYVPLKYHEIYEYAKKRNPFNHMTVMFKKTSIQDVGGYLPFYLMEDYYLWVRMLMNNMYVVNLPDVLVSVRADANMFERRGGIQYFISELKLQRKFYSMGFINVYEFMRNVLIRGVIRILPNRIRKIFYHEFMRNKGAQL
;
A
#
# COMPACT_ATOMS: atom_id res chain seq x y z
N MET A 1 8.39 19.34 -4.25
CA MET A 1 9.24 18.59 -3.30
C MET A 1 8.38 17.53 -2.62
N PHE A 2 8.94 16.32 -2.41
CA PHE A 2 8.22 15.19 -1.81
C PHE A 2 9.18 14.23 -1.11
N SER A 3 8.64 13.48 -0.15
CA SER A 3 9.31 12.40 0.55
C SER A 3 8.90 11.05 -0.03
N VAL A 4 9.78 10.05 0.04
CA VAL A 4 9.39 8.65 -0.15
C VAL A 4 9.50 7.93 1.19
N LEU A 5 8.50 7.13 1.55
CA LEU A 5 8.43 6.41 2.81
C LEU A 5 8.40 4.91 2.60
N LEU A 6 9.37 4.21 3.19
CA LEU A 6 9.46 2.75 3.24
C LEU A 6 9.54 2.27 4.69
N SER A 7 9.16 1.00 4.91
CA SER A 7 9.37 0.32 6.20
C SER A 7 9.95 -1.06 5.96
N VAL A 8 11.08 -1.35 6.59
CA VAL A 8 11.79 -2.63 6.50
C VAL A 8 11.81 -3.33 7.86
N TYR A 9 11.63 -4.65 7.87
CA TYR A 9 11.67 -5.47 9.08
C TYR A 9 12.54 -6.74 8.85
N LYS A 10 12.80 -7.49 9.92
CA LYS A 10 13.79 -8.60 9.92
C LYS A 10 13.57 -9.73 8.91
N ASN A 11 12.31 -9.93 8.43
CA ASN A 11 12.00 -11.02 7.48
C ASN A 11 12.02 -10.57 6.02
N GLU A 12 12.45 -9.33 5.76
CA GLU A 12 12.59 -8.82 4.40
C GLU A 12 13.75 -9.49 3.68
N ASN A 13 13.64 -9.64 2.35
CA ASN A 13 14.71 -10.15 1.51
C ASN A 13 15.71 -9.02 1.20
N PRO A 14 17.01 -9.16 1.55
CA PRO A 14 18.00 -8.11 1.33
C PRO A 14 18.16 -7.70 -0.15
N VAL A 15 18.02 -8.64 -1.09
CA VAL A 15 18.13 -8.36 -2.54
C VAL A 15 16.93 -7.53 -3.00
N TYR A 16 15.72 -7.93 -2.62
CA TYR A 16 14.50 -7.21 -2.98
C TYR A 16 14.47 -5.81 -2.35
N PHE A 17 14.93 -5.70 -1.12
CA PHE A 17 15.04 -4.40 -0.45
C PHE A 17 15.98 -3.45 -1.19
N LEU A 18 17.14 -3.94 -1.64
CA LEU A 18 18.05 -3.14 -2.45
C LEU A 18 17.39 -2.71 -3.77
N GLU A 19 16.77 -3.64 -4.49
CA GLU A 19 16.09 -3.36 -5.77
C GLU A 19 14.95 -2.35 -5.61
N ALA A 20 14.14 -2.47 -4.56
CA ALA A 20 13.07 -1.53 -4.26
C ALA A 20 13.62 -0.10 -4.06
N VAL A 21 14.68 0.06 -3.25
CA VAL A 21 15.29 1.38 -3.01
C VAL A 21 15.96 1.92 -4.28
N GLU A 22 16.65 1.07 -5.05
CA GLU A 22 17.24 1.48 -6.33
C GLU A 22 16.15 1.98 -7.30
N SER A 23 14.99 1.33 -7.35
CA SER A 23 13.86 1.76 -8.20
C SER A 23 13.31 3.13 -7.83
N VAL A 24 13.39 3.51 -6.53
CA VAL A 24 13.00 4.83 -6.02
C VAL A 24 13.94 5.93 -6.50
N PHE A 25 15.21 5.61 -6.73
CA PHE A 25 16.20 6.57 -7.23
C PHE A 25 16.36 6.55 -8.76
N HIS A 26 15.91 5.48 -9.44
CA HIS A 26 15.88 5.39 -10.90
C HIS A 26 14.57 5.94 -11.50
N GLN A 27 14.17 7.13 -11.06
CA GLN A 27 12.94 7.79 -11.48
C GLN A 27 13.23 8.99 -12.38
N THR A 28 12.28 9.35 -13.26
CA THR A 28 12.34 10.61 -14.05
C THR A 28 12.35 11.84 -13.13
N VAL A 29 11.70 11.75 -11.97
CA VAL A 29 11.72 12.79 -10.93
C VAL A 29 12.21 12.16 -9.63
N ILE A 30 13.41 12.53 -9.19
CA ILE A 30 14.07 12.01 -8.00
C ILE A 30 13.42 12.61 -6.73
N PRO A 31 13.18 11.81 -5.66
CA PRO A 31 12.68 12.31 -4.38
C PRO A 31 13.66 13.28 -3.71
N ASN A 32 13.13 14.22 -2.94
CA ASN A 32 13.94 15.15 -2.14
C ASN A 32 14.44 14.53 -0.85
N GLU A 33 13.76 13.50 -0.33
CA GLU A 33 14.19 12.65 0.76
C GLU A 33 13.56 11.26 0.67
N VAL A 34 14.23 10.28 1.26
CA VAL A 34 13.73 8.91 1.43
C VAL A 34 13.84 8.54 2.90
N ILE A 35 12.70 8.32 3.54
CA ILE A 35 12.62 7.86 4.94
C ILE A 35 12.43 6.35 4.94
N ILE A 36 13.36 5.64 5.59
CA ILE A 36 13.30 4.18 5.75
C ILE A 36 13.17 3.87 7.23
N VAL A 37 12.01 3.37 7.64
CA VAL A 37 11.75 2.95 9.01
C VAL A 37 12.24 1.51 9.19
N GLN A 38 13.22 1.31 10.08
CA GLN A 38 13.67 -0.01 10.51
C GLN A 38 12.75 -0.47 11.65
N ASP A 39 11.76 -1.33 11.33
CA ASP A 39 10.75 -1.79 12.28
C ASP A 39 11.30 -2.92 13.15
N GLY A 40 12.04 -2.51 14.17
CA GLY A 40 12.79 -3.36 15.07
C GLY A 40 14.17 -3.75 14.55
N LYS A 41 14.83 -4.65 15.28
CA LYS A 41 16.18 -5.12 14.94
C LYS A 41 16.16 -5.92 13.63
N LEU A 42 17.02 -5.56 12.70
CA LEU A 42 17.19 -6.21 11.41
C LEU A 42 18.24 -7.35 11.47
N THR A 43 18.33 -8.15 10.40
CA THR A 43 19.41 -9.11 10.21
C THR A 43 20.69 -8.39 9.79
N LYS A 44 21.83 -9.09 9.88
CA LYS A 44 23.12 -8.53 9.45
C LYS A 44 23.10 -8.14 7.97
N GLU A 45 22.57 -9.01 7.14
CA GLU A 45 22.48 -8.81 5.69
C GLU A 45 21.62 -7.58 5.34
N LEU A 46 20.53 -7.34 6.06
CA LEU A 46 19.70 -6.13 5.88
C LEU A 46 20.44 -4.87 6.36
N TYR A 47 21.22 -4.95 7.45
CA TYR A 47 22.08 -3.82 7.86
C TYR A 47 23.17 -3.54 6.84
N ASP A 48 23.77 -4.56 6.23
CA ASP A 48 24.77 -4.40 5.17
C ASP A 48 24.16 -3.68 3.95
N VAL A 49 22.91 -4.02 3.58
CA VAL A 49 22.16 -3.29 2.54
C VAL A 49 21.89 -1.84 2.97
N CYS A 50 21.45 -1.59 4.21
CA CYS A 50 21.26 -0.23 4.72
C CYS A 50 22.53 0.61 4.60
N ASN A 51 23.70 0.04 4.97
CA ASN A 51 25.00 0.72 4.87
C ASN A 51 25.37 1.02 3.41
N LYS A 52 25.14 0.06 2.50
CA LYS A 52 25.36 0.24 1.06
C LYS A 52 24.53 1.39 0.49
N ILE A 53 23.23 1.40 0.81
CA ILE A 53 22.28 2.44 0.38
C ILE A 53 22.69 3.79 0.97
N GLN A 54 23.02 3.84 2.26
CA GLN A 54 23.48 5.05 2.93
C GLN A 54 24.75 5.61 2.26
N GLY A 55 25.72 4.76 1.93
CA GLY A 55 26.97 5.17 1.24
C GLY A 55 26.69 5.76 -0.15
N LYS A 56 25.69 5.24 -0.87
CA LYS A 56 25.37 5.68 -2.24
C LYS A 56 24.49 6.96 -2.27
N TYR A 57 23.55 7.10 -1.33
CA TYR A 57 22.50 8.14 -1.36
C TYR A 57 22.45 8.99 -0.09
N ASN A 58 23.58 9.13 0.63
CA ASN A 58 23.69 9.68 1.98
C ASN A 58 22.87 10.96 2.23
N ALA A 59 22.93 11.92 1.32
CA ALA A 59 22.25 13.22 1.47
C ALA A 59 20.71 13.12 1.36
N LEU A 60 20.18 12.04 0.82
CA LEU A 60 18.76 11.88 0.53
C LEU A 60 18.07 10.84 1.41
N ILE A 61 18.81 10.00 2.14
CA ILE A 61 18.26 8.92 2.95
C ILE A 61 18.38 9.20 4.44
N LYS A 62 17.29 8.96 5.15
CA LYS A 62 17.23 8.99 6.61
C LYS A 62 16.64 7.68 7.14
N PHE A 63 17.36 6.98 7.98
CA PHE A 63 16.89 5.80 8.70
C PHE A 63 16.28 6.18 10.04
N ILE A 64 15.04 5.71 10.27
CA ILE A 64 14.36 5.79 11.57
C ILE A 64 14.40 4.40 12.20
N ARG A 65 15.07 4.25 13.34
CA ARG A 65 15.27 2.97 14.02
C ARG A 65 14.27 2.83 15.16
N LEU A 66 13.45 1.79 15.12
CA LEU A 66 12.57 1.42 16.21
C LEU A 66 13.23 0.30 17.05
N GLU A 67 13.14 0.39 18.36
CA GLU A 67 13.74 -0.60 19.27
C GLU A 67 13.14 -2.01 19.10
N LYS A 68 11.85 -2.08 18.78
CA LYS A 68 11.10 -3.33 18.59
C LYS A 68 10.19 -3.25 17.38
N ASN A 69 9.83 -4.41 16.83
CA ASN A 69 8.83 -4.49 15.78
C ASN A 69 7.46 -4.05 16.33
N VAL A 70 6.89 -3.02 15.74
CA VAL A 70 5.59 -2.44 16.12
C VAL A 70 4.50 -2.71 15.07
N GLY A 71 4.86 -3.29 13.93
CA GLY A 71 4.00 -3.58 12.79
C GLY A 71 3.88 -2.41 11.81
N LEU A 72 3.54 -2.75 10.55
CA LEU A 72 3.60 -1.86 9.41
C LEU A 72 2.88 -0.51 9.63
N GLY A 73 1.63 -0.52 10.10
CA GLY A 73 0.87 0.72 10.28
C GLY A 73 1.55 1.70 11.26
N LYS A 74 2.02 1.20 12.42
CA LYS A 74 2.74 2.06 13.38
C LYS A 74 4.09 2.51 12.84
N ALA A 75 4.83 1.65 12.15
CA ALA A 75 6.10 2.02 11.55
C ALA A 75 5.92 3.12 10.50
N LEU A 76 4.89 3.01 9.64
CA LEU A 76 4.55 4.06 8.68
C LEU A 76 4.12 5.36 9.36
N GLN A 77 3.38 5.28 10.47
CA GLN A 77 3.02 6.48 11.25
C GLN A 77 4.27 7.22 11.76
N TYR A 78 5.24 6.50 12.34
CA TYR A 78 6.53 7.09 12.73
C TYR A 78 7.28 7.69 11.53
N GLY A 79 7.22 7.01 10.38
CA GLY A 79 7.82 7.50 9.14
C GLY A 79 7.20 8.81 8.67
N ILE A 80 5.85 8.90 8.63
CA ILE A 80 5.12 10.13 8.24
C ILE A 80 5.52 11.31 9.13
N GLU A 81 5.59 11.11 10.44
CA GLU A 81 5.99 12.15 11.38
C GLU A 81 7.38 12.73 11.08
N ASN A 82 8.29 11.87 10.59
CA ASN A 82 9.67 12.22 10.24
C ASN A 82 9.88 12.69 8.80
N CYS A 83 8.87 12.62 7.92
CA CYS A 83 8.92 13.19 6.58
C CYS A 83 8.89 14.72 6.65
N SER A 84 9.78 15.38 5.90
CA SER A 84 9.90 16.84 5.89
C SER A 84 8.93 17.51 4.91
N PHE A 85 8.48 16.79 3.87
CA PHE A 85 7.66 17.35 2.80
C PHE A 85 6.20 16.99 2.92
N GLU A 86 5.34 17.87 2.40
CA GLU A 86 3.88 17.69 2.42
C GLU A 86 3.42 16.50 1.58
N LEU A 87 4.01 16.29 0.41
CA LEU A 87 3.72 15.10 -0.40
C LEU A 87 4.60 13.94 0.03
N ILE A 88 3.98 12.80 0.31
CA ILE A 88 4.65 11.56 0.70
C ILE A 88 4.21 10.45 -0.24
N ALA A 89 5.16 9.83 -0.94
CA ALA A 89 4.96 8.61 -1.70
C ALA A 89 5.31 7.40 -0.84
N ARG A 90 4.38 6.45 -0.70
CA ARG A 90 4.62 5.20 0.01
C ARG A 90 5.16 4.14 -0.96
N MET A 91 6.08 3.29 -0.48
CA MET A 91 6.63 2.16 -1.25
C MET A 91 6.87 0.95 -0.35
N ASP A 92 6.60 -0.26 -0.85
CA ASP A 92 7.02 -1.51 -0.19
C ASP A 92 8.49 -1.81 -0.46
N THR A 93 9.12 -2.58 0.41
CA THR A 93 10.55 -2.90 0.36
C THR A 93 10.86 -4.13 -0.48
N ASP A 94 9.87 -4.75 -1.09
CA ASP A 94 9.99 -5.94 -1.96
C ASP A 94 9.47 -5.71 -3.39
N ASP A 95 8.98 -4.50 -3.70
CA ASP A 95 8.38 -4.13 -4.98
C ASP A 95 9.27 -3.20 -5.81
N ILE A 96 8.95 -2.98 -7.09
CA ILE A 96 9.72 -2.16 -8.02
C ILE A 96 8.85 -1.01 -8.54
N ALA A 97 9.22 0.25 -8.27
CA ALA A 97 8.54 1.41 -8.80
C ALA A 97 8.81 1.57 -10.31
N LYS A 98 7.78 1.90 -11.10
CA LYS A 98 7.96 2.24 -12.52
C LYS A 98 8.74 3.54 -12.66
N PRO A 99 9.60 3.70 -13.68
CA PRO A 99 10.51 4.85 -13.80
C PRO A 99 9.84 6.24 -13.85
N ASP A 100 8.61 6.33 -14.31
CA ASP A 100 7.82 7.56 -14.46
C ASP A 100 6.74 7.73 -13.38
N ARG A 101 6.74 6.87 -12.35
CA ARG A 101 5.73 6.85 -11.29
C ARG A 101 5.57 8.21 -10.63
N PHE A 102 6.66 8.77 -10.12
CA PHE A 102 6.57 10.00 -9.33
C PHE A 102 6.21 11.21 -10.20
N GLU A 103 6.70 11.27 -11.44
CA GLU A 103 6.32 12.31 -12.38
C GLU A 103 4.81 12.33 -12.64
N LYS A 104 4.21 11.16 -12.92
CA LYS A 104 2.76 11.03 -13.14
C LYS A 104 1.96 11.45 -11.92
N GLN A 105 2.35 10.99 -10.72
CA GLN A 105 1.63 11.35 -9.50
C GLN A 105 1.78 12.82 -9.13
N LEU A 106 2.98 13.40 -9.26
CA LEU A 106 3.19 14.82 -9.01
C LEU A 106 2.39 15.70 -9.96
N ASN A 107 2.23 15.28 -11.24
CA ASN A 107 1.39 15.99 -12.20
C ASN A 107 -0.07 16.07 -11.72
N VAL A 108 -0.63 14.99 -11.14
CA VAL A 108 -1.98 15.02 -10.55
C VAL A 108 -2.11 16.14 -9.52
N PHE A 109 -1.20 16.21 -8.53
CA PHE A 109 -1.21 17.24 -7.48
C PHE A 109 -0.88 18.64 -8.00
N SER A 110 -0.26 18.77 -9.17
CA SER A 110 0.02 20.07 -9.80
C SER A 110 -1.22 20.62 -10.49
N VAL A 111 -1.98 19.77 -11.17
CA VAL A 111 -3.17 20.11 -11.95
C VAL A 111 -4.39 20.31 -11.04
N ASP A 112 -4.60 19.43 -10.09
CA ASP A 112 -5.73 19.48 -9.17
C ASP A 112 -5.25 19.59 -7.72
N LYS A 113 -5.39 20.78 -7.15
CA LYS A 113 -4.95 21.09 -5.77
C LYS A 113 -5.84 20.47 -4.69
N ASP A 114 -7.07 20.08 -5.02
CA ASP A 114 -8.00 19.48 -4.09
C ASP A 114 -7.70 18.00 -3.86
N VAL A 115 -6.99 17.34 -4.77
CA VAL A 115 -6.54 15.96 -4.57
C VAL A 115 -5.62 15.87 -3.37
N VAL A 116 -5.94 14.97 -2.45
CA VAL A 116 -5.15 14.71 -1.24
C VAL A 116 -4.47 13.34 -1.24
N LEU A 117 -4.92 12.41 -2.09
CA LEU A 117 -4.32 11.09 -2.28
C LEU A 117 -4.47 10.65 -3.73
N CYS A 118 -3.38 10.14 -4.30
CA CYS A 118 -3.31 9.56 -5.64
C CYS A 118 -2.67 8.17 -5.54
N GLY A 119 -3.42 7.13 -5.90
CA GLY A 119 -2.92 5.76 -6.09
C GLY A 119 -2.83 5.39 -7.57
N GLY A 120 -2.74 4.08 -7.86
CA GLY A 120 -2.76 3.59 -9.24
C GLY A 120 -2.75 2.08 -9.37
N THR A 121 -2.73 1.64 -10.62
CA THR A 121 -2.68 0.24 -11.02
C THR A 121 -1.33 -0.40 -10.68
N ILE A 122 -1.32 -1.69 -10.44
CA ILE A 122 -0.11 -2.50 -10.30
C ILE A 122 -0.12 -3.65 -11.29
N GLU A 123 1.07 -4.12 -11.63
CA GLU A 123 1.28 -5.42 -12.24
C GLU A 123 1.95 -6.36 -11.24
N GLU A 124 1.70 -7.63 -11.36
CA GLU A 124 2.25 -8.65 -10.46
C GLU A 124 3.10 -9.63 -11.25
N PHE A 125 4.26 -10.03 -10.70
CA PHE A 125 5.17 -11.02 -11.26
C PHE A 125 5.68 -11.99 -10.18
N SER A 126 5.91 -13.24 -10.54
CA SER A 126 6.40 -14.27 -9.61
C SER A 126 7.90 -14.52 -9.73
N ASN A 127 8.45 -14.47 -10.94
CA ASN A 127 9.84 -14.88 -11.20
C ASN A 127 10.73 -13.72 -11.67
N SER A 128 10.28 -12.96 -12.66
CA SER A 128 11.03 -11.84 -13.25
C SER A 128 10.09 -10.67 -13.49
N PRO A 129 10.54 -9.44 -13.22
CA PRO A 129 9.75 -8.23 -13.52
C PRO A 129 9.48 -8.03 -15.02
N ASP A 130 10.23 -8.74 -15.90
CA ASP A 130 9.98 -8.72 -17.34
C ASP A 130 8.84 -9.64 -17.77
N LYS A 131 8.40 -10.55 -16.89
CA LYS A 131 7.31 -11.49 -17.17
C LYS A 131 6.15 -11.26 -16.20
N ILE A 132 5.18 -10.49 -16.66
CA ILE A 132 4.00 -10.11 -15.87
C ILE A 132 2.99 -11.26 -15.87
N ASP A 133 2.56 -11.65 -14.67
CA ASP A 133 1.54 -12.70 -14.49
C ASP A 133 0.13 -12.12 -14.55
N THR A 134 -0.10 -10.92 -14.00
CA THR A 134 -1.42 -10.29 -13.93
C THR A 134 -1.32 -8.79 -13.66
N ILE A 135 -2.40 -8.06 -13.98
CA ILE A 135 -2.56 -6.65 -13.67
C ILE A 135 -3.74 -6.49 -12.70
N ARG A 136 -3.54 -5.69 -11.66
CA ARG A 136 -4.59 -5.33 -10.71
C ARG A 136 -5.01 -3.87 -10.92
N TYR A 137 -6.12 -3.69 -11.58
CA TYR A 137 -6.78 -2.41 -11.75
C TYR A 137 -7.48 -1.95 -10.48
N VAL A 138 -7.68 -0.65 -10.37
CA VAL A 138 -8.39 0.02 -9.28
C VAL A 138 -9.40 1.04 -9.86
N PRO A 139 -10.48 1.39 -9.15
CA PRO A 139 -11.39 2.45 -9.58
C PRO A 139 -10.65 3.79 -9.64
N LEU A 140 -10.94 4.63 -10.64
CA LEU A 140 -10.16 5.82 -10.92
C LEU A 140 -10.72 7.09 -10.27
N LYS A 141 -12.04 7.30 -10.35
CA LYS A 141 -12.70 8.53 -9.93
C LYS A 141 -13.23 8.44 -8.50
N TYR A 142 -13.32 9.55 -7.81
CA TYR A 142 -13.76 9.64 -6.42
C TYR A 142 -15.04 8.84 -6.12
N HIS A 143 -16.10 9.02 -6.93
CA HIS A 143 -17.35 8.30 -6.71
C HIS A 143 -17.19 6.77 -6.86
N GLU A 144 -16.45 6.32 -7.86
CA GLU A 144 -16.15 4.90 -8.09
C GLU A 144 -15.32 4.33 -6.92
N ILE A 145 -14.33 5.09 -6.46
CA ILE A 145 -13.48 4.76 -5.31
C ILE A 145 -14.33 4.60 -4.04
N TYR A 146 -15.25 5.55 -3.80
CA TYR A 146 -16.14 5.54 -2.63
C TYR A 146 -17.04 4.29 -2.63
N GLU A 147 -17.72 4.01 -3.74
CA GLU A 147 -18.60 2.83 -3.87
C GLU A 147 -17.82 1.51 -3.83
N TYR A 148 -16.61 1.49 -4.41
CA TYR A 148 -15.75 0.32 -4.34
C TYR A 148 -15.23 0.07 -2.92
N ALA A 149 -14.91 1.15 -2.18
CA ALA A 149 -14.47 1.08 -0.80
C ALA A 149 -15.50 0.45 0.15
N LYS A 150 -16.79 0.48 -0.16
CA LYS A 150 -17.83 -0.26 0.58
C LYS A 150 -17.66 -1.78 0.45
N LYS A 151 -16.98 -2.24 -0.58
CA LYS A 151 -16.81 -3.67 -0.93
C LYS A 151 -15.40 -4.18 -0.72
N ARG A 152 -14.36 -3.37 -1.03
CA ARG A 152 -12.96 -3.78 -1.09
C ARG A 152 -12.05 -2.58 -0.90
N ASN A 153 -10.78 -2.84 -0.52
CA ASN A 153 -9.75 -1.80 -0.47
C ASN A 153 -9.58 -1.17 -1.86
N PRO A 154 -9.84 0.15 -2.01
CA PRO A 154 -9.87 0.84 -3.30
C PRO A 154 -8.48 1.27 -3.79
N PHE A 155 -7.44 1.12 -2.99
CA PHE A 155 -6.07 1.50 -3.36
C PHE A 155 -5.12 0.31 -3.26
N ASN A 156 -4.11 0.33 -4.11
CA ASN A 156 -2.91 -0.48 -3.96
C ASN A 156 -1.95 0.27 -3.06
N HIS A 157 -1.75 -0.19 -1.82
CA HIS A 157 -1.05 0.56 -0.76
C HIS A 157 0.35 1.04 -1.19
N MET A 158 1.12 0.18 -1.90
CA MET A 158 2.45 0.50 -2.40
C MET A 158 2.50 1.61 -3.45
N THR A 159 1.35 1.96 -4.05
CA THR A 159 1.30 2.99 -5.10
C THR A 159 0.94 4.38 -4.59
N VAL A 160 0.45 4.52 -3.36
CA VAL A 160 -0.14 5.79 -2.93
C VAL A 160 0.90 6.90 -2.75
N MET A 161 0.53 8.10 -3.20
CA MET A 161 1.14 9.38 -2.84
C MET A 161 0.05 10.23 -2.20
N PHE A 162 0.33 10.91 -1.10
CA PHE A 162 -0.68 11.65 -0.32
C PHE A 162 -0.11 12.91 0.33
N LYS A 163 -1.00 13.82 0.70
CA LYS A 163 -0.67 14.97 1.54
C LYS A 163 -0.54 14.53 3.00
N LYS A 164 0.58 14.88 3.64
CA LYS A 164 0.88 14.55 5.03
C LYS A 164 -0.21 15.06 5.98
N THR A 165 -0.62 16.30 5.81
CA THR A 165 -1.68 16.94 6.63
C THR A 165 -2.98 16.15 6.53
N SER A 166 -3.42 15.74 5.35
CA SER A 166 -4.66 14.98 5.15
C SER A 166 -4.67 13.62 5.86
N ILE A 167 -3.51 12.96 5.96
CA ILE A 167 -3.38 11.73 6.76
C ILE A 167 -3.48 12.05 8.25
N GLN A 168 -2.85 13.13 8.71
CA GLN A 168 -2.87 13.56 10.11
C GLN A 168 -4.27 13.97 10.56
N ASP A 169 -5.02 14.69 9.73
CA ASP A 169 -6.39 15.16 10.02
C ASP A 169 -7.37 14.01 10.32
N VAL A 170 -7.14 12.84 9.75
CA VAL A 170 -7.93 11.64 10.05
C VAL A 170 -7.30 10.73 11.10
N GLY A 171 -6.25 11.20 11.80
CA GLY A 171 -5.59 10.49 12.90
C GLY A 171 -4.53 9.47 12.46
N GLY A 172 -4.02 9.55 11.22
CA GLY A 172 -2.91 8.74 10.73
C GLY A 172 -3.21 7.25 10.58
N TYR A 173 -2.17 6.44 10.55
CA TYR A 173 -2.30 4.98 10.57
C TYR A 173 -2.71 4.49 11.96
N LEU A 174 -3.95 4.09 12.13
CA LEU A 174 -4.43 3.47 13.37
C LEU A 174 -4.20 1.96 13.34
N PRO A 175 -3.91 1.33 14.50
CA PRO A 175 -3.69 -0.11 14.57
C PRO A 175 -4.93 -0.88 14.12
N PHE A 176 -4.79 -1.64 13.04
CA PHE A 176 -5.79 -2.58 12.56
C PHE A 176 -5.07 -3.73 11.85
N TYR A 177 -4.99 -4.89 12.48
CA TYR A 177 -4.16 -6.00 11.99
C TYR A 177 -4.45 -6.35 10.53
N LEU A 178 -3.45 -6.17 9.66
CA LEU A 178 -3.48 -6.40 8.20
C LEU A 178 -4.50 -5.55 7.41
N MET A 179 -5.14 -4.56 8.03
CA MET A 179 -6.18 -3.73 7.41
C MET A 179 -6.01 -2.24 7.73
N GLU A 180 -4.82 -1.85 8.20
CA GLU A 180 -4.48 -0.48 8.61
C GLU A 180 -4.66 0.54 7.48
N ASP A 181 -4.31 0.16 6.26
CA ASP A 181 -4.42 0.96 5.05
C ASP A 181 -5.89 1.16 4.65
N TYR A 182 -6.65 0.08 4.55
CA TYR A 182 -8.06 0.14 4.18
C TYR A 182 -8.88 0.93 5.21
N TYR A 183 -8.56 0.77 6.50
CA TYR A 183 -9.20 1.55 7.55
C TYR A 183 -8.86 3.06 7.45
N LEU A 184 -7.64 3.39 7.05
CA LEU A 184 -7.23 4.77 6.81
C LEU A 184 -8.00 5.38 5.63
N TRP A 185 -8.07 4.69 4.49
CA TRP A 185 -8.77 5.19 3.30
C TRP A 185 -10.25 5.44 3.54
N VAL A 186 -10.93 4.56 4.27
CA VAL A 186 -12.34 4.77 4.62
C VAL A 186 -12.52 5.99 5.51
N ARG A 187 -11.63 6.26 6.46
CA ARG A 187 -11.70 7.49 7.27
C ARG A 187 -11.50 8.75 6.43
N MET A 188 -10.61 8.71 5.44
CA MET A 188 -10.43 9.83 4.50
C MET A 188 -11.70 10.06 3.65
N LEU A 189 -12.28 9.00 3.11
CA LEU A 189 -13.52 9.08 2.31
C LEU A 189 -14.70 9.60 3.12
N MET A 190 -14.85 9.19 4.39
CA MET A 190 -15.90 9.69 5.28
C MET A 190 -15.74 11.17 5.67
N ASN A 191 -14.52 11.71 5.56
CA ASN A 191 -14.23 13.12 5.72
C ASN A 191 -14.29 13.89 4.38
N ASN A 192 -14.90 13.30 3.33
CA ASN A 192 -15.06 13.88 2.00
C ASN A 192 -13.74 14.34 1.36
N MET A 193 -12.63 13.70 1.71
CA MET A 193 -11.33 14.00 1.13
C MET A 193 -11.27 13.53 -0.30
N TYR A 194 -10.87 14.40 -1.22
CA TYR A 194 -10.86 14.11 -2.65
C TYR A 194 -9.65 13.26 -3.03
N VAL A 195 -9.91 12.04 -3.47
CA VAL A 195 -8.91 11.01 -3.76
C VAL A 195 -9.11 10.46 -5.17
N VAL A 196 -8.03 10.07 -5.84
CA VAL A 196 -8.06 9.54 -7.20
C VAL A 196 -7.09 8.36 -7.37
N ASN A 197 -7.26 7.58 -8.42
CA ASN A 197 -6.25 6.65 -8.91
C ASN A 197 -5.91 6.95 -10.37
N LEU A 198 -4.66 6.70 -10.74
CA LEU A 198 -4.21 6.68 -12.12
C LEU A 198 -4.50 5.31 -12.77
N PRO A 199 -4.84 5.26 -14.06
CA PRO A 199 -4.98 4.01 -14.78
C PRO A 199 -3.62 3.34 -15.04
N ASP A 200 -2.55 4.11 -14.94
CA ASP A 200 -1.18 3.68 -15.20
C ASP A 200 -0.71 2.64 -14.19
N VAL A 201 0.10 1.69 -14.66
CA VAL A 201 0.86 0.80 -13.80
C VAL A 201 1.98 1.59 -13.14
N LEU A 202 1.91 1.76 -11.83
CA LEU A 202 2.88 2.55 -11.06
C LEU A 202 3.94 1.70 -10.37
N VAL A 203 3.64 0.44 -10.08
CA VAL A 203 4.53 -0.48 -9.35
C VAL A 203 4.39 -1.90 -9.90
N SER A 204 5.53 -2.58 -10.06
CA SER A 204 5.61 -4.02 -10.30
C SER A 204 5.77 -4.72 -8.96
N VAL A 205 4.80 -5.56 -8.59
CA VAL A 205 4.67 -6.22 -7.28
C VAL A 205 5.15 -7.66 -7.37
N ARG A 206 5.99 -8.07 -6.42
CA ARG A 206 6.40 -9.46 -6.27
C ARG A 206 5.28 -10.27 -5.64
N ALA A 207 4.62 -11.11 -6.44
CA ALA A 207 3.56 -12.00 -6.01
C ALA A 207 4.14 -13.39 -5.66
N ASP A 208 4.77 -13.51 -4.48
CA ASP A 208 5.26 -14.80 -4.01
C ASP A 208 4.12 -15.74 -3.57
N ALA A 209 4.40 -17.06 -3.50
CA ALA A 209 3.43 -18.05 -3.05
C ALA A 209 2.92 -17.76 -1.62
N ASN A 210 3.75 -17.17 -0.77
CA ASN A 210 3.44 -16.84 0.62
C ASN A 210 2.46 -15.67 0.75
N MET A 211 2.33 -14.82 -0.27
CA MET A 211 1.36 -13.71 -0.26
C MET A 211 -0.09 -14.21 -0.10
N PHE A 212 -0.44 -15.32 -0.76
CA PHE A 212 -1.77 -15.92 -0.66
C PHE A 212 -2.00 -16.62 0.68
N GLU A 213 -0.94 -17.19 1.28
CA GLU A 213 -1.00 -17.80 2.60
C GLU A 213 -1.21 -16.75 3.69
N ARG A 214 -0.47 -15.64 3.66
CA ARG A 214 -0.62 -14.51 4.59
C ARG A 214 -2.02 -13.89 4.56
N ARG A 215 -2.72 -13.93 3.41
CA ARG A 215 -4.08 -13.40 3.23
C ARG A 215 -5.18 -14.42 3.51
N GLY A 216 -4.87 -15.56 4.12
CA GLY A 216 -5.79 -16.63 4.48
C GLY A 216 -5.83 -16.90 5.98
N GLY A 217 -6.72 -17.83 6.37
CA GLY A 217 -6.84 -18.33 7.73
C GLY A 217 -7.79 -17.53 8.63
N ILE A 218 -8.03 -18.08 9.81
CA ILE A 218 -9.03 -17.58 10.76
C ILE A 218 -8.68 -16.19 11.31
N GLN A 219 -7.40 -15.90 11.52
CA GLN A 219 -6.96 -14.59 12.05
C GLN A 219 -7.24 -13.47 11.06
N TYR A 220 -7.00 -13.71 9.77
CA TYR A 220 -7.32 -12.76 8.72
C TYR A 220 -8.83 -12.52 8.62
N PHE A 221 -9.63 -13.60 8.69
CA PHE A 221 -11.09 -13.50 8.70
C PHE A 221 -11.61 -12.69 9.90
N ILE A 222 -11.06 -12.94 11.10
CA ILE A 222 -11.44 -12.17 12.31
C ILE A 222 -11.11 -10.68 12.14
N SER A 223 -9.95 -10.36 11.56
CA SER A 223 -9.56 -8.97 11.29
C SER A 223 -10.53 -8.31 10.29
N GLU A 224 -10.85 -9.01 9.21
CA GLU A 224 -11.82 -8.55 8.22
C GLU A 224 -13.22 -8.33 8.83
N LEU A 225 -13.69 -9.25 9.67
CA LEU A 225 -14.97 -9.12 10.36
C LEU A 225 -15.00 -7.91 11.31
N LYS A 226 -13.91 -7.70 12.06
CA LYS A 226 -13.77 -6.51 12.93
C LYS A 226 -13.81 -5.23 12.10
N LEU A 227 -13.15 -5.21 10.93
CA LEU A 227 -13.16 -4.05 10.03
C LEU A 227 -14.57 -3.77 9.49
N GLN A 228 -15.30 -4.79 9.03
CA GLN A 228 -16.66 -4.62 8.54
C GLN A 228 -17.61 -4.12 9.65
N ARG A 229 -17.47 -4.64 10.88
CA ARG A 229 -18.21 -4.11 12.04
C ARG A 229 -17.87 -2.64 12.32
N LYS A 230 -16.59 -2.27 12.19
CA LYS A 230 -16.16 -0.89 12.37
C LYS A 230 -16.78 0.02 11.31
N PHE A 231 -16.77 -0.39 10.03
CA PHE A 231 -17.39 0.38 8.94
C PHE A 231 -18.90 0.55 9.12
N TYR A 232 -19.58 -0.52 9.57
CA TYR A 232 -21.00 -0.44 9.91
C TYR A 232 -21.25 0.52 11.09
N SER A 233 -20.49 0.41 12.17
CA SER A 233 -20.64 1.28 13.34
C SER A 233 -20.33 2.76 13.08
N MET A 234 -19.48 3.03 12.05
CA MET A 234 -19.19 4.39 11.60
C MET A 234 -20.23 4.94 10.62
N GLY A 235 -21.18 4.12 10.16
CA GLY A 235 -22.17 4.52 9.15
C GLY A 235 -21.64 4.53 7.72
N PHE A 236 -20.43 4.01 7.45
CA PHE A 236 -19.86 3.93 6.12
C PHE A 236 -20.57 2.91 5.22
N ILE A 237 -21.01 1.79 5.79
CA ILE A 237 -21.80 0.76 5.14
C ILE A 237 -23.10 0.51 5.89
N ASN A 238 -24.16 0.15 5.17
CA ASN A 238 -25.42 -0.23 5.76
C ASN A 238 -25.45 -1.73 6.17
N VAL A 239 -26.54 -2.17 6.81
CA VAL A 239 -26.67 -3.56 7.31
C VAL A 239 -26.63 -4.59 6.17
N TYR A 240 -27.21 -4.29 5.02
CA TYR A 240 -27.20 -5.19 3.85
C TYR A 240 -25.78 -5.35 3.29
N GLU A 241 -25.06 -4.24 3.15
CA GLU A 241 -23.65 -4.24 2.70
C GLU A 241 -22.75 -4.99 3.70
N PHE A 242 -22.98 -4.80 5.00
CA PHE A 242 -22.28 -5.54 6.05
C PHE A 242 -22.51 -7.06 5.90
N MET A 243 -23.76 -7.51 5.85
CA MET A 243 -24.10 -8.93 5.74
C MET A 243 -23.54 -9.55 4.45
N ARG A 244 -23.70 -8.88 3.32
CA ARG A 244 -23.13 -9.30 2.04
C ARG A 244 -21.60 -9.46 2.11
N ASN A 245 -20.90 -8.48 2.67
CA ASN A 245 -19.43 -8.49 2.77
C ASN A 245 -18.95 -9.62 3.69
N VAL A 246 -19.59 -9.81 4.85
CA VAL A 246 -19.25 -10.89 5.78
C VAL A 246 -19.48 -12.26 5.15
N LEU A 247 -20.60 -12.45 4.45
CA LEU A 247 -20.94 -13.72 3.81
C LEU A 247 -19.93 -14.07 2.71
N ILE A 248 -19.70 -13.15 1.74
CA ILE A 248 -18.78 -13.39 0.61
C ILE A 248 -17.36 -13.65 1.12
N ARG A 249 -16.88 -12.85 2.06
CA ARG A 249 -15.51 -12.95 2.58
C ARG A 249 -15.35 -14.17 3.46
N GLY A 250 -16.35 -14.49 4.30
CA GLY A 250 -16.36 -15.70 5.12
C GLY A 250 -16.21 -16.95 4.27
N VAL A 251 -17.02 -17.08 3.22
CA VAL A 251 -16.92 -18.20 2.28
C VAL A 251 -15.54 -18.29 1.65
N ILE A 252 -15.02 -17.19 1.08
CA ILE A 252 -13.72 -17.19 0.41
C ILE A 252 -12.55 -17.57 1.36
N ARG A 253 -12.62 -17.16 2.64
CA ARG A 253 -11.53 -17.42 3.62
C ARG A 253 -11.55 -18.85 4.16
N ILE A 254 -12.70 -19.51 4.16
CA ILE A 254 -12.84 -20.92 4.58
C ILE A 254 -12.44 -21.88 3.45
N LEU A 255 -12.46 -21.44 2.20
CA LEU A 255 -12.07 -22.26 1.05
C LEU A 255 -10.60 -22.72 1.14
N PRO A 256 -10.29 -23.98 0.77
CA PRO A 256 -8.94 -24.49 0.64
C PRO A 256 -8.07 -23.60 -0.27
N ASN A 257 -6.77 -23.49 0.04
CA ASN A 257 -5.83 -22.60 -0.67
C ASN A 257 -5.87 -22.77 -2.20
N ARG A 258 -6.04 -24.00 -2.72
CA ARG A 258 -6.12 -24.28 -4.16
C ARG A 258 -7.34 -23.60 -4.81
N ILE A 259 -8.52 -23.71 -4.21
CA ILE A 259 -9.76 -23.12 -4.73
C ILE A 259 -9.71 -21.60 -4.56
N ARG A 260 -9.16 -21.11 -3.45
CA ARG A 260 -8.97 -19.68 -3.21
C ARG A 260 -8.07 -19.04 -4.27
N LYS A 261 -6.98 -19.69 -4.67
CA LYS A 261 -6.06 -19.21 -5.72
C LYS A 261 -6.79 -19.07 -7.07
N ILE A 262 -7.59 -20.04 -7.47
CA ILE A 262 -8.39 -20.00 -8.69
C ILE A 262 -9.40 -18.84 -8.62
N PHE A 263 -10.14 -18.72 -7.51
CA PHE A 263 -11.12 -17.65 -7.33
C PHE A 263 -10.47 -16.24 -7.39
N TYR A 264 -9.30 -16.06 -6.79
CA TYR A 264 -8.56 -14.81 -6.89
C TYR A 264 -8.11 -14.50 -8.31
N HIS A 265 -7.64 -15.49 -9.06
CA HIS A 265 -7.21 -15.31 -10.46
C HIS A 265 -8.38 -14.94 -11.38
N GLU A 266 -9.49 -15.66 -11.33
CA GLU A 266 -10.58 -15.47 -12.28
C GLU A 266 -11.52 -14.30 -11.93
N PHE A 267 -11.81 -14.11 -10.64
CA PHE A 267 -12.82 -13.12 -10.22
C PHE A 267 -12.26 -11.81 -9.69
N MET A 268 -11.02 -11.79 -9.26
CA MET A 268 -10.45 -10.62 -8.61
C MET A 268 -9.44 -9.84 -9.46
N ARG A 269 -8.85 -10.47 -10.48
CA ARG A 269 -7.81 -9.88 -11.32
C ARG A 269 -8.23 -9.60 -12.76
N ASN A 270 -9.05 -10.43 -13.35
CA ASN A 270 -9.47 -10.30 -14.76
C ASN A 270 -10.70 -9.43 -15.03
N LYS A 271 -11.39 -8.91 -14.04
CA LYS A 271 -12.61 -8.06 -14.23
C LYS A 271 -12.36 -6.55 -14.16
N GLY A 272 -11.12 -6.11 -14.21
CA GLY A 272 -10.78 -4.68 -14.26
C GLY A 272 -10.87 -4.03 -15.64
N ALA A 273 -11.20 -4.80 -16.70
CA ALA A 273 -11.27 -4.27 -18.07
C ALA A 273 -12.71 -3.87 -18.51
N GLN A 274 -13.71 -3.96 -17.62
CA GLN A 274 -15.10 -3.57 -17.92
C GLN A 274 -15.76 -2.97 -16.66
N LEU A 275 -15.42 -1.73 -16.36
CA LEU A 275 -16.27 -0.79 -15.60
C LEU A 275 -16.05 0.60 -16.16
#